data_bf4c28016ee6cb02a9f35c2c5840cd2f
#
_entry.id   bf4c28016ee6cb02a9f35c2c5840cd2f
#
_cell.length_a   1.000
_cell.length_b   1.000
_cell.length_c   1.000
_cell.angle_alpha   90.00
_cell.angle_beta   90.00
_cell.angle_gamma   90.00
#
_symmetry.space_group_name_H-M   'P 1'
#
loop_
_entity.id
_entity.type
_entity.pdbx_description
1 polymer ?
#
loop_
_entity_poly.entity_id
_entity_poly.type
_entity_poly.pdbx_seq_one_letter_code
_entity_poly.pdbx_strand_id
1 'polypeptide(L)'
;YESPLVFKEIYSTSNSNYTLTDTYFEIVNNSNEVQYLDGLIVATINPPYPANVNPWESVYPLYPVYGVAAAFPGTGKEHPLQPGKSVVIANDAKDWTSNGGTDLSGADWEVYIQNVTIPSADVNYDAPDLTILFNENTQRNLNPGYSKGCFLLAKLPDGITPEAYVSNSDNFMIEPNSTKTQRNLMIPSDYL
;
A
#
# COMPACT_ATOMS: atom_id res chain seq x y z
N TYR A 1 0.73 -7.17 -21.26
CA TYR A 1 -0.39 -6.39 -20.69
C TYR A 1 0.23 -5.20 -19.98
N GLU A 2 -0.02 -3.99 -20.47
CA GLU A 2 0.46 -2.79 -19.79
C GLU A 2 -0.66 -2.31 -18.86
N SER A 3 -0.37 -2.24 -17.56
CA SER A 3 -1.31 -1.66 -16.61
C SER A 3 -1.51 -0.17 -16.91
N PRO A 4 -2.74 0.35 -16.95
CA PRO A 4 -3.00 1.77 -17.16
C PRO A 4 -2.51 2.65 -16.00
N LEU A 5 -2.45 2.09 -14.80
CA LEU A 5 -1.95 2.77 -13.60
C LEU A 5 -0.63 2.13 -13.18
N VAL A 6 0.42 2.95 -13.09
CA VAL A 6 1.76 2.47 -12.75
C VAL A 6 2.43 3.39 -11.72
N PHE A 7 3.38 2.85 -10.95
CA PHE A 7 4.26 3.69 -10.16
C PHE A 7 5.13 4.55 -11.08
N LYS A 8 5.06 5.85 -10.93
CA LYS A 8 5.96 6.80 -11.57
C LYS A 8 7.20 7.02 -10.71
N GLU A 9 7.02 7.11 -9.42
CA GLU A 9 8.10 7.29 -8.45
C GLU A 9 7.78 6.60 -7.13
N ILE A 10 8.80 6.05 -6.49
CA ILE A 10 8.78 5.58 -5.11
C ILE A 10 9.98 6.24 -4.44
N TYR A 11 9.72 7.11 -3.48
CA TYR A 11 10.74 7.84 -2.77
C TYR A 11 10.75 7.45 -1.30
N SER A 12 11.94 7.25 -0.77
CA SER A 12 12.15 7.04 0.66
C SER A 12 13.54 7.49 1.03
N THR A 13 13.64 8.32 2.06
CA THR A 13 14.91 8.54 2.74
C THR A 13 14.91 7.76 4.04
N SER A 14 16.03 7.12 4.35
CA SER A 14 16.28 6.60 5.67
C SER A 14 17.35 7.45 6.33
N ASN A 15 17.00 8.16 7.40
CA ASN A 15 18.04 8.65 8.32
C ASN A 15 18.34 7.58 9.37
N SER A 16 19.54 7.67 9.95
CA SER A 16 20.02 6.72 10.97
C SER A 16 19.14 6.64 12.23
N ASN A 17 18.17 7.54 12.38
CA ASN A 17 17.33 7.65 13.58
C ASN A 17 15.87 7.24 13.33
N TYR A 18 15.51 6.80 12.11
CA TYR A 18 14.13 6.42 11.73
C TYR A 18 13.07 7.50 12.06
N THR A 19 13.48 8.76 12.12
CA THR A 19 12.62 9.88 12.48
C THR A 19 12.07 10.61 11.27
N LEU A 20 12.54 10.27 10.07
CA LEU A 20 12.10 10.84 8.82
C LEU A 20 11.20 9.85 8.09
N THR A 21 9.98 10.22 7.88
CA THR A 21 8.97 9.43 7.17
C THR A 21 8.46 10.16 5.92
N ASP A 22 9.33 10.91 5.26
CA ASP A 22 9.06 11.62 4.02
C ASP A 22 8.94 10.69 2.79
N THR A 23 8.54 9.47 3.04
CA THR A 23 8.26 8.47 2.02
C THR A 23 6.98 8.81 1.27
N TYR A 24 7.03 8.74 -0.07
CA TYR A 24 5.86 8.86 -0.92
C TYR A 24 5.90 7.93 -2.11
N PHE A 25 4.72 7.74 -2.68
CA PHE A 25 4.49 6.99 -3.91
C PHE A 25 3.75 7.90 -4.89
N GLU A 26 4.27 8.05 -6.09
CA GLU A 26 3.57 8.73 -7.17
C GLU A 26 3.04 7.69 -8.15
N ILE A 27 1.72 7.68 -8.38
CA ILE A 27 1.04 6.82 -9.33
C ILE A 27 0.59 7.68 -10.51
N VAL A 28 0.85 7.24 -11.72
CA VAL A 28 0.45 7.94 -12.94
C VAL A 28 -0.53 7.11 -13.75
N ASN A 29 -1.50 7.78 -14.36
CA ASN A 29 -2.32 7.21 -15.41
C ASN A 29 -1.54 7.27 -16.75
N ASN A 30 -0.97 6.14 -17.16
CA ASN A 30 -0.19 6.00 -18.39
C ASN A 30 -1.05 5.56 -19.59
N SER A 31 -2.35 5.73 -19.51
CA SER A 31 -3.28 5.42 -20.59
C SER A 31 -3.87 6.67 -21.22
N ASN A 32 -4.62 6.50 -22.32
CA ASN A 32 -5.34 7.58 -23.01
C ASN A 32 -6.78 7.76 -22.50
N GLU A 33 -7.17 7.00 -21.46
CA GLU A 33 -8.52 7.02 -20.90
C GLU A 33 -8.49 7.43 -19.44
N VAL A 34 -9.60 7.95 -18.93
CA VAL A 34 -9.75 8.23 -17.50
C VAL A 34 -9.69 6.92 -16.74
N GLN A 35 -8.81 6.83 -15.76
CA GLN A 35 -8.77 5.73 -14.81
C GLN A 35 -9.39 6.17 -13.49
N TYR A 36 -9.91 5.21 -12.73
CA TYR A 36 -10.48 5.49 -11.41
C TYR A 36 -9.64 4.82 -10.34
N LEU A 37 -9.28 5.58 -9.32
CA LEU A 37 -8.43 5.11 -8.23
C LEU A 37 -9.19 4.23 -7.22
N ASP A 38 -10.50 4.35 -7.16
CA ASP A 38 -11.36 3.58 -6.23
C ASP A 38 -10.99 2.09 -6.23
N GLY A 39 -10.69 1.54 -5.06
CA GLY A 39 -10.27 0.15 -4.93
C GLY A 39 -8.88 -0.19 -5.50
N LEU A 40 -8.07 0.80 -5.91
CA LEU A 40 -6.67 0.57 -6.22
C LEU A 40 -5.91 0.34 -4.92
N ILE A 41 -5.24 -0.79 -4.82
CA ILE A 41 -4.46 -1.22 -3.67
C ILE A 41 -3.00 -0.87 -3.89
N VAL A 42 -2.36 -0.29 -2.88
CA VAL A 42 -0.90 -0.19 -2.75
C VAL A 42 -0.50 -1.08 -1.60
N ALA A 43 0.37 -2.05 -1.83
CA ALA A 43 0.76 -2.99 -0.80
C ALA A 43 2.24 -3.35 -0.87
N THR A 44 2.78 -3.68 0.30
CA THR A 44 4.06 -4.36 0.41
C THR A 44 3.82 -5.86 0.34
N ILE A 45 4.53 -6.54 -0.53
CA ILE A 45 4.50 -8.00 -0.58
C ILE A 45 5.83 -8.57 -0.08
N ASN A 46 5.77 -9.79 0.39
CA ASN A 46 6.95 -10.45 0.93
C ASN A 46 8.07 -10.47 -0.11
N PRO A 47 9.30 -10.17 0.35
CA PRO A 47 10.47 -10.36 -0.48
C PRO A 47 10.57 -11.82 -0.92
N PRO A 48 11.18 -12.08 -2.07
CA PRO A 48 11.48 -13.44 -2.45
C PRO A 48 12.33 -14.08 -1.35
N TYR A 49 11.80 -15.10 -0.72
CA TYR A 49 12.61 -15.98 0.12
C TYR A 49 13.82 -16.48 -0.68
N PRO A 50 14.92 -16.82 -0.03
CA PRO A 50 16.00 -17.55 -0.72
C PRO A 50 15.39 -18.67 -1.57
N ALA A 51 15.84 -18.83 -2.80
CA ALA A 51 15.23 -19.59 -3.90
C ALA A 51 14.73 -21.01 -3.57
N ASN A 52 15.07 -21.54 -2.43
CA ASN A 52 14.72 -22.89 -1.98
C ASN A 52 13.74 -22.93 -0.78
N VAL A 53 13.19 -21.79 -0.35
CA VAL A 53 12.35 -21.71 0.87
C VAL A 53 11.23 -20.67 0.73
N ASN A 54 10.51 -20.65 -0.38
CA ASN A 54 9.30 -19.81 -0.46
C ASN A 54 8.07 -20.59 0.01
N PRO A 55 7.56 -20.39 1.23
CA PRO A 55 6.41 -21.13 1.72
C PRO A 55 5.13 -20.82 0.93
N TRP A 56 5.10 -19.69 0.22
CA TRP A 56 3.95 -19.23 -0.54
C TRP A 56 3.90 -19.72 -1.99
N GLU A 57 4.93 -20.41 -2.46
CA GLU A 57 4.97 -20.93 -3.84
C GLU A 57 3.78 -21.85 -4.14
N SER A 58 3.35 -22.63 -3.16
CA SER A 58 2.23 -23.57 -3.30
C SER A 58 0.86 -22.91 -3.43
N VAL A 59 0.74 -21.62 -3.10
CA VAL A 59 -0.53 -20.87 -3.15
C VAL A 59 -0.62 -19.90 -4.33
N TYR A 60 0.45 -19.84 -5.18
CA TYR A 60 0.36 -19.07 -6.42
C TYR A 60 -0.91 -19.45 -7.20
N PRO A 61 -1.68 -18.53 -7.75
CA PRO A 61 -1.35 -17.14 -8.07
C PRO A 61 -1.77 -16.07 -7.01
N LEU A 62 -1.75 -16.40 -5.74
CA LEU A 62 -2.03 -15.46 -4.67
C LEU A 62 -0.75 -14.87 -4.10
N TYR A 63 -0.71 -13.57 -3.89
CA TYR A 63 0.42 -12.85 -3.30
C TYR A 63 0.11 -12.47 -1.85
N PRO A 64 0.91 -12.90 -0.87
CA PRO A 64 0.73 -12.51 0.52
C PRO A 64 1.19 -11.08 0.75
N VAL A 65 0.37 -10.29 1.42
CA VAL A 65 0.76 -8.98 1.89
C VAL A 65 1.65 -9.11 3.13
N TYR A 66 2.72 -8.36 3.15
CA TYR A 66 3.61 -8.17 4.29
C TYR A 66 3.69 -6.70 4.67
N GLY A 67 3.64 -6.42 5.96
CA GLY A 67 3.64 -5.04 6.43
C GLY A 67 2.28 -4.37 6.26
N VAL A 68 2.12 -3.52 5.27
CA VAL A 68 0.91 -2.72 5.08
C VAL A 68 0.32 -2.92 3.69
N ALA A 69 -1.00 -2.99 3.61
CA ALA A 69 -1.77 -2.76 2.39
C ALA A 69 -2.80 -1.67 2.66
N ALA A 70 -2.88 -0.71 1.76
CA ALA A 70 -3.86 0.36 1.77
C ALA A 70 -4.52 0.47 0.40
N ALA A 71 -5.77 0.94 0.35
CA ALA A 71 -6.50 1.11 -0.89
C ALA A 71 -7.19 2.48 -0.94
N PHE A 72 -7.34 3.01 -2.13
CA PHE A 72 -8.20 4.17 -2.33
C PHE A 72 -9.64 3.80 -1.99
N PRO A 73 -10.32 4.60 -1.15
CA PRO A 73 -11.73 4.41 -0.85
C PRO A 73 -12.58 4.60 -2.10
N GLY A 74 -13.87 4.27 -2.01
CA GLY A 74 -14.84 4.51 -3.07
C GLY A 74 -15.45 3.24 -3.64
N THR A 75 -16.48 3.41 -4.45
CA THR A 75 -17.32 2.34 -4.99
C THR A 75 -17.13 2.10 -6.48
N GLY A 76 -16.17 2.82 -7.10
CA GLY A 76 -15.72 2.56 -8.46
C GLY A 76 -15.46 3.78 -9.36
N LYS A 77 -16.08 4.94 -9.12
CA LYS A 77 -15.94 6.13 -9.99
C LYS A 77 -15.89 7.48 -9.26
N GLU A 78 -15.45 7.46 -8.02
CA GLU A 78 -15.45 8.66 -7.18
C GLU A 78 -14.14 9.44 -7.31
N HIS A 79 -13.03 8.75 -7.65
CA HIS A 79 -11.69 9.33 -7.73
C HIS A 79 -11.09 9.18 -9.14
N PRO A 80 -11.53 9.98 -10.13
CA PRO A 80 -11.02 9.91 -11.49
C PRO A 80 -9.60 10.48 -11.60
N LEU A 81 -8.70 9.76 -12.27
CA LEU A 81 -7.38 10.22 -12.66
C LEU A 81 -7.31 10.37 -14.19
N GLN A 82 -7.14 11.61 -14.66
CA GLN A 82 -7.10 11.92 -16.08
C GLN A 82 -5.84 11.34 -16.76
N PRO A 83 -5.87 11.09 -18.09
CA PRO A 83 -4.71 10.67 -18.84
C PRO A 83 -3.47 11.55 -18.59
N GLY A 84 -2.34 10.92 -18.31
CA GLY A 84 -1.06 11.60 -18.05
C GLY A 84 -0.97 12.35 -16.74
N LYS A 85 -2.00 12.28 -15.88
CA LYS A 85 -1.97 12.87 -14.53
C LYS A 85 -1.47 11.87 -13.51
N SER A 86 -0.88 12.40 -12.44
CA SER A 86 -0.38 11.64 -11.31
C SER A 86 -1.14 11.99 -10.04
N VAL A 87 -1.02 11.11 -9.07
CA VAL A 87 -1.47 11.28 -7.69
C VAL A 87 -0.33 10.91 -6.75
N VAL A 88 -0.13 11.70 -5.69
CA VAL A 88 0.90 11.48 -4.67
C VAL A 88 0.25 10.94 -3.39
N ILE A 89 0.77 9.81 -2.92
CA ILE A 89 0.42 9.19 -1.64
C ILE A 89 1.61 9.37 -0.71
N ALA A 90 1.46 10.08 0.39
CA ALA A 90 2.47 10.20 1.43
C ALA A 90 2.23 9.20 2.56
N ASN A 91 3.27 8.77 3.25
CA ASN A 91 3.09 8.15 4.55
C ASN A 91 2.62 9.18 5.59
N ASP A 92 3.24 10.35 5.58
CA ASP A 92 2.88 11.50 6.42
C ASP A 92 2.80 12.73 5.52
N ALA A 93 1.62 13.28 5.31
CA ALA A 93 1.37 14.46 4.46
C ALA A 93 1.81 15.75 5.17
N LYS A 94 3.10 15.88 5.43
CA LYS A 94 3.73 16.94 6.22
C LYS A 94 4.89 17.60 5.49
N ASP A 95 5.17 18.85 5.81
CA ASP A 95 6.42 19.52 5.44
C ASP A 95 7.59 18.99 6.32
N TRP A 96 8.47 18.22 5.70
CA TRP A 96 9.67 17.66 6.33
C TRP A 96 10.93 18.48 6.09
N THR A 97 10.86 19.63 5.42
CA THR A 97 12.03 20.43 5.04
C THR A 97 12.86 20.90 6.25
N SER A 98 12.22 21.17 7.38
CA SER A 98 12.91 21.51 8.63
C SER A 98 13.76 20.37 9.20
N ASN A 99 13.48 19.14 8.78
CA ASN A 99 14.21 17.92 9.16
C ASN A 99 15.18 17.44 8.06
N GLY A 100 15.33 18.23 6.99
CA GLY A 100 16.15 17.87 5.82
C GLY A 100 15.47 16.90 4.84
N GLY A 101 14.17 16.75 4.95
CA GLY A 101 13.34 15.91 4.07
C GLY A 101 12.59 16.71 3.01
N THR A 102 11.60 16.05 2.41
CA THR A 102 10.74 16.60 1.35
C THR A 102 9.49 17.26 1.93
N ASP A 103 9.01 18.32 1.32
CA ASP A 103 7.69 18.88 1.63
C ASP A 103 6.60 18.01 0.99
N LEU A 104 5.86 17.30 1.82
CA LEU A 104 4.73 16.44 1.43
C LEU A 104 3.38 17.00 1.90
N SER A 105 3.34 18.25 2.41
CA SER A 105 2.09 18.87 2.89
C SER A 105 1.04 19.07 1.79
N GLY A 106 1.43 18.95 0.53
CA GLY A 106 0.54 19.00 -0.62
C GLY A 106 0.23 17.62 -1.22
N ALA A 107 0.50 16.53 -0.53
CA ALA A 107 0.15 15.19 -1.00
C ALA A 107 -1.37 15.05 -1.20
N ASP A 108 -1.77 14.29 -2.22
CA ASP A 108 -3.18 14.06 -2.54
C ASP A 108 -3.84 13.09 -1.57
N TRP A 109 -3.06 12.15 -1.01
CA TRP A 109 -3.52 11.11 -0.08
C TRP A 109 -2.46 10.79 0.97
N GLU A 110 -2.93 10.24 2.09
CA GLU A 110 -2.08 9.82 3.21
C GLU A 110 -2.34 8.36 3.60
N VAL A 111 -1.30 7.69 4.09
CA VAL A 111 -1.40 6.38 4.73
C VAL A 111 -1.40 6.58 6.23
N TYR A 112 -2.55 6.88 6.81
CA TYR A 112 -2.69 6.98 8.26
C TYR A 112 -3.10 5.65 8.89
N ILE A 113 -2.32 5.18 9.86
CA ILE A 113 -2.56 3.93 10.57
C ILE A 113 -2.85 4.23 12.04
N GLN A 114 -4.13 4.28 12.37
CA GLN A 114 -4.54 4.48 13.76
C GLN A 114 -4.06 3.34 14.65
N ASN A 115 -3.21 3.66 15.61
CA ASN A 115 -2.76 2.70 16.62
C ASN A 115 -3.48 2.95 17.95
N VAL A 116 -4.38 2.05 18.30
CA VAL A 116 -5.18 2.17 19.55
C VAL A 116 -4.37 1.96 20.82
N THR A 117 -3.23 1.29 20.73
CA THR A 117 -2.35 1.04 21.89
C THR A 117 -1.40 2.19 22.17
N ILE A 118 -0.92 2.83 21.07
CA ILE A 118 -0.03 3.99 21.12
C ILE A 118 -0.61 5.04 20.15
N PRO A 119 -1.59 5.84 20.58
CA PRO A 119 -2.28 6.78 19.68
C PRO A 119 -1.37 7.81 19.01
N SER A 120 -0.22 8.14 19.63
CA SER A 120 0.77 9.06 19.08
C SER A 120 1.81 8.38 18.17
N ALA A 121 1.63 7.09 17.86
CA ALA A 121 2.59 6.36 17.05
C ALA A 121 2.57 6.78 15.58
N ASP A 122 1.43 7.27 15.14
CA ASP A 122 1.20 7.84 13.82
C ASP A 122 0.33 9.09 13.97
N VAL A 123 0.53 10.09 13.13
CA VAL A 123 -0.19 11.36 13.17
C VAL A 123 -0.96 11.51 11.87
N ASN A 124 -2.26 11.77 11.98
CA ASN A 124 -3.11 12.10 10.83
C ASN A 124 -2.90 13.56 10.46
N TYR A 125 -2.47 13.83 9.23
CA TYR A 125 -2.30 15.17 8.69
C TYR A 125 -3.51 15.57 7.83
N ASP A 126 -3.46 16.72 7.21
CA ASP A 126 -4.61 17.33 6.50
C ASP A 126 -4.65 16.84 5.02
N ALA A 127 -4.58 15.53 4.82
CA ALA A 127 -4.78 14.88 3.52
C ALA A 127 -5.83 13.78 3.65
N PRO A 128 -6.56 13.43 2.59
CA PRO A 128 -7.48 12.30 2.61
C PRO A 128 -6.75 10.98 2.91
N ASP A 129 -7.31 10.16 3.80
CA ASP A 129 -6.74 8.87 4.16
C ASP A 129 -7.07 7.76 3.15
N LEU A 130 -6.11 6.90 2.88
CA LEU A 130 -6.38 5.60 2.29
C LEU A 130 -7.03 4.65 3.30
N THR A 131 -7.88 3.76 2.84
CA THR A 131 -8.43 2.66 3.66
C THR A 131 -7.35 1.62 3.93
N ILE A 132 -7.02 1.37 5.20
CA ILE A 132 -6.06 0.33 5.56
C ILE A 132 -6.73 -1.04 5.45
N LEU A 133 -6.22 -1.87 4.56
CA LEU A 133 -6.70 -3.24 4.34
C LEU A 133 -6.02 -4.26 5.25
N PHE A 134 -4.75 -4.05 5.51
CA PHE A 134 -3.93 -4.95 6.31
C PHE A 134 -2.78 -4.19 6.96
N ASN A 135 -2.50 -4.54 8.21
CA ASN A 135 -1.36 -4.02 8.95
C ASN A 135 -0.75 -5.16 9.78
N GLU A 136 0.40 -5.65 9.32
CA GLU A 136 1.11 -6.71 10.02
C GLU A 136 1.89 -6.15 11.22
N ASN A 137 1.65 -6.73 12.40
CA ASN A 137 2.46 -6.47 13.60
C ASN A 137 2.68 -4.98 13.92
N THR A 138 1.63 -4.18 13.81
CA THR A 138 1.70 -2.74 14.15
C THR A 138 2.69 -1.94 13.31
N GLN A 139 2.85 -2.28 12.03
CA GLN A 139 3.56 -1.40 11.09
C GLN A 139 2.86 -0.03 11.04
N ARG A 140 3.63 1.02 10.79
CA ARG A 140 3.13 2.39 10.87
C ARG A 140 2.99 3.05 9.51
N ASN A 141 3.56 2.44 8.48
CA ASN A 141 3.62 3.03 7.15
C ASN A 141 3.92 1.99 6.06
N LEU A 142 3.69 2.37 4.84
CA LEU A 142 4.22 1.70 3.66
C LEU A 142 5.72 2.00 3.60
N ASN A 143 6.57 1.01 3.91
CA ASN A 143 8.01 1.23 4.04
C ASN A 143 8.83 0.54 2.95
N PRO A 144 9.39 1.30 1.97
CA PRO A 144 10.29 0.76 0.97
C PRO A 144 11.68 0.38 1.51
N GLY A 145 12.04 0.90 2.67
CA GLY A 145 13.34 0.65 3.29
C GLY A 145 13.45 -0.68 4.04
N TYR A 146 12.39 -1.43 4.20
CA TYR A 146 12.47 -2.79 4.72
C TYR A 146 13.16 -3.65 3.67
N SER A 147 14.39 -4.03 3.95
CA SER A 147 15.29 -4.70 3.02
C SER A 147 14.59 -5.84 2.28
N LYS A 148 14.52 -5.77 0.96
CA LYS A 148 13.97 -6.75 0.03
C LYS A 148 12.43 -6.75 -0.13
N GLY A 149 11.71 -5.71 0.28
CA GLY A 149 10.28 -5.58 -0.02
C GLY A 149 10.04 -5.26 -1.49
N CYS A 150 8.96 -5.78 -2.03
CA CYS A 150 8.40 -5.37 -3.31
C CYS A 150 7.09 -4.64 -3.06
N PHE A 151 6.78 -3.64 -3.89
CA PHE A 151 5.47 -3.01 -3.91
C PHE A 151 4.66 -3.57 -5.08
N LEU A 152 3.36 -3.64 -4.88
CA LEU A 152 2.43 -3.93 -5.96
C LEU A 152 1.33 -2.86 -6.01
N LEU A 153 0.82 -2.66 -7.22
CA LEU A 153 -0.48 -2.05 -7.45
C LEU A 153 -1.44 -3.17 -7.86
N ALA A 154 -2.61 -3.18 -7.26
CA ALA A 154 -3.65 -4.13 -7.62
C ALA A 154 -5.00 -3.44 -7.63
N LYS A 155 -5.87 -3.79 -8.56
CA LYS A 155 -7.20 -3.22 -8.68
C LYS A 155 -8.25 -4.21 -8.23
N LEU A 156 -9.05 -3.84 -7.23
CA LEU A 156 -10.22 -4.63 -6.85
C LEU A 156 -11.21 -4.73 -8.03
N PRO A 157 -11.87 -5.87 -8.18
CA PRO A 157 -12.94 -6.02 -9.17
C PRO A 157 -14.06 -5.00 -8.95
N ASP A 158 -14.71 -4.62 -10.03
CA ASP A 158 -15.85 -3.69 -10.00
C ASP A 158 -16.91 -4.15 -9.01
N GLY A 159 -17.37 -3.20 -8.19
CA GLY A 159 -18.40 -3.45 -7.18
C GLY A 159 -17.88 -4.05 -5.85
N ILE A 160 -16.59 -4.31 -5.73
CA ILE A 160 -15.97 -4.74 -4.46
C ILE A 160 -15.26 -3.53 -3.84
N THR A 161 -15.76 -3.09 -2.68
CA THR A 161 -15.10 -2.03 -1.92
C THR A 161 -13.94 -2.57 -1.07
N PRO A 162 -12.97 -1.73 -0.68
CA PRO A 162 -11.89 -2.11 0.21
C PRO A 162 -12.39 -2.82 1.49
N GLU A 163 -13.44 -2.29 2.11
CA GLU A 163 -14.02 -2.83 3.35
C GLU A 163 -14.68 -4.20 3.11
N ALA A 164 -15.39 -4.36 1.99
CA ALA A 164 -15.99 -5.64 1.62
C ALA A 164 -14.92 -6.71 1.38
N TYR A 165 -13.80 -6.31 0.76
CA TYR A 165 -12.68 -7.22 0.50
C TYR A 165 -12.07 -7.78 1.79
N VAL A 166 -11.80 -6.93 2.78
CA VAL A 166 -11.18 -7.37 4.04
C VAL A 166 -12.16 -8.01 5.02
N SER A 167 -13.46 -7.80 4.84
CA SER A 167 -14.48 -8.49 5.63
C SER A 167 -14.64 -9.96 5.24
N ASN A 168 -14.20 -10.35 4.05
CA ASN A 168 -14.21 -11.74 3.62
C ASN A 168 -12.99 -12.49 4.16
N SER A 169 -13.23 -13.42 5.08
CA SER A 169 -12.18 -14.23 5.69
C SER A 169 -11.40 -15.10 4.69
N ASP A 170 -11.99 -15.42 3.54
CA ASP A 170 -11.33 -16.25 2.53
C ASP A 170 -10.19 -15.54 1.81
N ASN A 171 -10.16 -14.20 1.91
CA ASN A 171 -9.04 -13.40 1.41
C ASN A 171 -7.81 -13.42 2.32
N PHE A 172 -7.82 -14.23 3.38
CA PHE A 172 -6.70 -14.34 4.31
C PHE A 172 -6.22 -15.78 4.46
N MET A 173 -4.92 -15.96 4.47
CA MET A 173 -4.28 -17.27 4.64
C MET A 173 -3.18 -17.24 5.71
N ILE A 174 -3.02 -18.37 6.39
CA ILE A 174 -1.86 -18.62 7.24
C ILE A 174 -0.71 -19.08 6.33
N GLU A 175 0.51 -18.64 6.64
CA GLU A 175 1.71 -19.07 5.92
C GLU A 175 1.80 -20.61 5.88
N PRO A 176 1.88 -21.23 4.70
CA PRO A 176 1.96 -22.68 4.56
C PRO A 176 3.16 -23.27 5.32
N ASN A 177 2.95 -24.40 5.97
CA ASN A 177 3.97 -25.13 6.74
C ASN A 177 4.60 -24.31 7.90
N SER A 178 3.94 -23.28 8.37
CA SER A 178 4.41 -22.42 9.44
C SER A 178 3.75 -22.79 10.77
N THR A 179 4.42 -22.49 11.87
CA THR A 179 3.84 -22.50 13.22
C THR A 179 3.17 -21.17 13.58
N LYS A 180 3.23 -20.17 12.69
CA LYS A 180 2.58 -18.88 12.87
C LYS A 180 1.05 -19.06 12.84
N THR A 181 0.36 -18.28 13.66
CA THR A 181 -1.11 -18.22 13.66
C THR A 181 -1.65 -16.98 12.96
N GLN A 182 -0.77 -16.05 12.63
CA GLN A 182 -1.14 -14.85 11.93
C GLN A 182 -1.59 -15.15 10.49
N ARG A 183 -2.69 -14.53 10.08
CA ARG A 183 -3.19 -14.61 8.71
C ARG A 183 -2.72 -13.40 7.92
N ASN A 184 -2.23 -13.63 6.73
CA ASN A 184 -1.86 -12.59 5.78
C ASN A 184 -2.99 -12.33 4.81
N LEU A 185 -3.23 -11.06 4.47
CA LEU A 185 -4.10 -10.69 3.36
C LEU A 185 -3.47 -11.20 2.06
N MET A 186 -4.28 -11.83 1.21
CA MET A 186 -3.85 -12.36 -0.07
C MET A 186 -4.39 -11.48 -1.21
N ILE A 187 -3.57 -11.23 -2.21
CA ILE A 187 -3.96 -10.49 -3.42
C ILE A 187 -3.79 -11.42 -4.63
N PRO A 188 -4.88 -11.74 -5.36
CA PRO A 188 -4.81 -12.53 -6.58
C PRO A 188 -4.01 -11.83 -7.68
N SER A 189 -3.27 -12.60 -8.48
CA SER A 189 -2.52 -12.07 -9.63
C SER A 189 -3.39 -11.39 -10.67
N ASP A 190 -4.65 -11.79 -10.76
CA ASP A 190 -5.61 -11.23 -11.73
C ASP A 190 -6.01 -9.78 -11.39
N TYR A 191 -5.62 -9.29 -10.21
CA TYR A 191 -5.85 -7.91 -9.78
C TYR A 191 -4.67 -6.98 -10.09
N LEU A 192 -3.55 -7.52 -10.58
CA LEU A 192 -2.32 -6.77 -10.90
C LEU A 192 -2.38 -6.09 -12.27
#